data_b1a0ec7ba23295391532e7d621d462b8
#
_entry.id   b1a0ec7ba23295391532e7d621d462b8
#
_cell.length_a   1.000
_cell.length_b   1.000
_cell.length_c   1.000
_cell.angle_alpha   90.00
_cell.angle_beta   90.00
_cell.angle_gamma   90.00
#
_symmetry.space_group_name_H-M   'P 1'
#
loop_
_entity.id
_entity.type
_entity.pdbx_description
1 polymer ?
#
loop_
_entity_poly.entity_id
_entity_poly.type
_entity_poly.pdbx_seq_one_letter_code
_entity_poly.pdbx_strand_id
1 'polypeptide(L)'
;PEVSEEAPLLWSPGIKLGVKRGSWFHMNECFGPILGLMRASDLDEAVALQNEVDYGLTAGIHSLAELEIAQRKSKVQAGNLYINRGITGAIVQRQPFGGWKKSSIGPGAKAGGPNYVNLFRTCTELEPVPVEQARKDYQKAWDSHFNTGHDPTGLRCESNIFRYRPSHGVILRLAGKDERSENPARLAGETTGTPLPLRHASEESDEDFAARLPRLAKSNEFIRTVNGPPADVVLEASYEAGLNWIDAPMSASGRLELTRWTREQSV
;
A
#
# COMPACT_ATOMS: atom_id res chain seq x y z
N PRO A 1 -29.07 -17.21 -4.24
CA PRO A 1 -28.54 -18.52 -4.57
C PRO A 1 -29.46 -19.61 -4.02
N GLU A 2 -29.61 -20.69 -4.76
CA GLU A 2 -30.39 -21.85 -4.37
C GLU A 2 -29.44 -22.96 -3.92
N VAL A 3 -29.85 -23.71 -2.91
CA VAL A 3 -29.10 -24.88 -2.43
C VAL A 3 -29.54 -26.10 -3.27
N SER A 4 -28.59 -26.89 -3.71
CA SER A 4 -28.92 -28.16 -4.40
C SER A 4 -29.51 -29.15 -3.41
N GLU A 5 -30.67 -29.74 -3.73
CA GLU A 5 -31.28 -30.78 -2.91
C GLU A 5 -30.45 -32.07 -2.87
N GLU A 6 -29.74 -32.38 -3.97
CA GLU A 6 -28.88 -33.56 -4.09
C GLU A 6 -27.51 -33.38 -3.42
N ALA A 7 -27.04 -32.13 -3.30
CA ALA A 7 -25.76 -31.79 -2.73
C ALA A 7 -25.86 -30.49 -1.91
N PRO A 8 -26.21 -30.55 -0.62
CA PRO A 8 -26.50 -29.37 0.20
C PRO A 8 -25.32 -28.42 0.44
N LEU A 9 -24.12 -28.81 0.02
CA LEU A 9 -22.93 -27.91 0.02
C LEU A 9 -22.75 -27.17 -1.30
N LEU A 10 -23.55 -27.48 -2.34
CA LEU A 10 -23.52 -26.78 -3.61
C LEU A 10 -24.57 -25.68 -3.64
N TRP A 11 -24.09 -24.46 -3.91
CA TRP A 11 -24.92 -23.28 -4.03
C TRP A 11 -24.80 -22.71 -5.44
N SER A 12 -25.91 -22.30 -6.02
CA SER A 12 -25.88 -21.55 -7.29
C SER A 12 -25.22 -20.19 -7.11
N PRO A 13 -24.57 -19.63 -8.16
CA PRO A 13 -24.12 -18.25 -8.15
C PRO A 13 -25.27 -17.29 -7.83
N GLY A 14 -24.98 -16.20 -7.15
CA GLY A 14 -26.00 -15.25 -6.73
C GLY A 14 -25.56 -13.80 -6.79
N ILE A 15 -26.53 -12.90 -6.97
CA ILE A 15 -26.33 -11.44 -6.97
C ILE A 15 -27.15 -10.84 -5.83
N LYS A 16 -26.51 -10.11 -4.95
CA LYS A 16 -27.15 -9.30 -3.90
C LYS A 16 -27.30 -7.87 -4.37
N LEU A 17 -28.52 -7.47 -4.65
CA LEU A 17 -28.84 -6.08 -5.03
C LEU A 17 -28.99 -5.19 -3.79
N GLY A 18 -28.71 -3.87 -3.97
CA GLY A 18 -28.94 -2.86 -2.96
C GLY A 18 -28.05 -3.01 -1.72
N VAL A 19 -26.82 -3.46 -1.89
CA VAL A 19 -25.81 -3.45 -0.82
C VAL A 19 -25.61 -2.02 -0.36
N LYS A 20 -25.72 -1.79 0.96
CA LYS A 20 -25.60 -0.45 1.55
C LYS A 20 -24.19 -0.20 2.07
N ARG A 21 -23.76 1.08 2.02
CA ARG A 21 -22.51 1.55 2.62
C ARG A 21 -22.41 1.14 4.09
N GLY A 22 -21.27 0.61 4.50
CA GLY A 22 -21.00 0.15 5.86
C GLY A 22 -21.73 -1.13 6.27
N SER A 23 -22.54 -1.74 5.39
CA SER A 23 -23.17 -3.03 5.69
C SER A 23 -22.13 -4.14 5.76
N TRP A 24 -22.48 -5.24 6.44
CA TRP A 24 -21.58 -6.40 6.52
C TRP A 24 -21.12 -6.86 5.14
N PHE A 25 -22.02 -6.91 4.15
CA PHE A 25 -21.71 -7.36 2.79
C PHE A 25 -20.85 -6.37 1.99
N HIS A 26 -20.82 -5.08 2.38
CA HIS A 26 -19.89 -4.10 1.82
C HIS A 26 -18.48 -4.27 2.42
N MET A 27 -18.41 -4.49 3.73
CA MET A 27 -17.14 -4.48 4.46
C MET A 27 -16.42 -5.83 4.49
N ASN A 28 -17.10 -6.93 4.13
CA ASN A 28 -16.54 -8.28 4.22
C ASN A 28 -16.57 -8.98 2.87
N GLU A 29 -15.49 -9.68 2.54
CA GLU A 29 -15.38 -10.52 1.37
C GLU A 29 -16.01 -11.89 1.63
N CYS A 30 -16.88 -12.32 0.73
CA CYS A 30 -17.43 -13.68 0.72
C CYS A 30 -16.66 -14.53 -0.29
N PHE A 31 -15.90 -15.52 0.17
CA PHE A 31 -15.22 -16.47 -0.73
C PHE A 31 -16.23 -17.43 -1.35
N GLY A 32 -16.81 -17.04 -2.49
CA GLY A 32 -17.79 -17.82 -3.20
C GLY A 32 -18.36 -17.11 -4.42
N PRO A 33 -19.20 -17.76 -5.22
CA PRO A 33 -19.78 -17.20 -6.43
C PRO A 33 -20.95 -16.24 -6.11
N ILE A 34 -20.68 -15.22 -5.32
CA ILE A 34 -21.67 -14.21 -4.92
C ILE A 34 -21.15 -12.80 -5.21
N LEU A 35 -22.00 -11.98 -5.84
CA LEU A 35 -21.70 -10.61 -6.22
C LEU A 35 -22.62 -9.63 -5.49
N GLY A 36 -22.06 -8.65 -4.80
CA GLY A 36 -22.79 -7.51 -4.25
C GLY A 36 -22.82 -6.32 -5.21
N LEU A 37 -24.01 -5.76 -5.45
CA LEU A 37 -24.16 -4.55 -6.25
C LEU A 37 -24.53 -3.36 -5.37
N MET A 38 -23.70 -2.31 -5.46
CA MET A 38 -23.94 -0.99 -4.86
C MET A 38 -24.17 0.04 -5.99
N ARG A 39 -25.01 1.02 -5.71
CA ARG A 39 -25.15 2.19 -6.58
C ARG A 39 -24.37 3.36 -5.99
N ALA A 40 -23.73 4.11 -6.83
CA ALA A 40 -23.09 5.39 -6.53
C ALA A 40 -23.70 6.46 -7.43
N SER A 41 -23.75 7.70 -6.95
CA SER A 41 -24.24 8.86 -7.70
C SER A 41 -23.28 9.30 -8.79
N ASP A 42 -21.99 9.09 -8.56
CA ASP A 42 -20.90 9.46 -9.45
C ASP A 42 -19.65 8.60 -9.21
N LEU A 43 -18.60 8.85 -9.99
CA LEU A 43 -17.34 8.12 -9.89
C LEU A 43 -16.60 8.39 -8.56
N ASP A 44 -16.69 9.59 -8.00
CA ASP A 44 -16.03 9.91 -6.74
C ASP A 44 -16.64 9.15 -5.58
N GLU A 45 -17.98 9.06 -5.51
CA GLU A 45 -18.65 8.22 -4.53
C GLU A 45 -18.31 6.73 -4.72
N ALA A 46 -18.29 6.24 -5.97
CA ALA A 46 -17.92 4.85 -6.24
C ALA A 46 -16.50 4.53 -5.76
N VAL A 47 -15.55 5.42 -5.99
CA VAL A 47 -14.17 5.26 -5.50
C VAL A 47 -14.10 5.37 -3.98
N ALA A 48 -14.86 6.27 -3.37
CA ALA A 48 -14.92 6.39 -1.92
C ALA A 48 -15.44 5.10 -1.27
N LEU A 49 -16.56 4.55 -1.77
CA LEU A 49 -17.12 3.28 -1.32
C LEU A 49 -16.11 2.13 -1.45
N GLN A 50 -15.43 2.04 -2.57
CA GLN A 50 -14.40 1.02 -2.80
C GLN A 50 -13.23 1.16 -1.83
N ASN A 51 -12.84 2.39 -1.50
CA ASN A 51 -11.71 2.66 -0.62
C ASN A 51 -12.03 2.50 0.87
N GLU A 52 -13.29 2.35 1.27
CA GLU A 52 -13.69 2.20 2.68
C GLU A 52 -13.33 0.83 3.27
N VAL A 53 -13.23 -0.21 2.44
CA VAL A 53 -12.88 -1.54 2.91
C VAL A 53 -11.42 -1.61 3.35
N ASP A 54 -11.14 -2.49 4.32
CA ASP A 54 -9.80 -2.67 4.89
C ASP A 54 -8.78 -3.30 3.93
N TYR A 55 -9.25 -3.86 2.83
CA TYR A 55 -8.44 -4.58 1.86
C TYR A 55 -8.28 -3.80 0.56
N GLY A 56 -7.16 -3.99 -0.12
CA GLY A 56 -6.86 -3.32 -1.38
C GLY A 56 -6.01 -4.17 -2.31
N LEU A 57 -6.47 -5.39 -2.64
CA LEU A 57 -5.73 -6.29 -3.52
C LEU A 57 -5.94 -5.93 -4.98
N THR A 58 -7.18 -6.01 -5.46
CA THR A 58 -7.53 -5.76 -6.86
C THR A 58 -8.69 -4.78 -6.98
N ALA A 59 -8.69 -4.02 -8.05
CA ALA A 59 -9.78 -3.11 -8.41
C ALA A 59 -9.87 -2.97 -9.93
N GLY A 60 -11.07 -2.83 -10.47
CA GLY A 60 -11.29 -2.70 -11.91
C GLY A 60 -12.19 -1.51 -12.27
N ILE A 61 -12.08 -1.02 -13.50
CA ILE A 61 -13.02 -0.07 -14.12
C ILE A 61 -13.31 -0.51 -15.56
N HIS A 62 -14.56 -0.41 -15.94
CA HIS A 62 -14.98 -0.49 -17.33
C HIS A 62 -15.50 0.90 -17.73
N SER A 63 -14.73 1.60 -18.56
CA SER A 63 -15.06 2.93 -19.08
C SER A 63 -14.32 3.16 -20.38
N LEU A 64 -14.92 3.94 -21.29
CA LEU A 64 -14.29 4.45 -22.50
C LEU A 64 -13.84 5.91 -22.34
N ALA A 65 -14.16 6.55 -21.22
CA ALA A 65 -13.78 7.92 -20.91
C ALA A 65 -12.39 7.97 -20.27
N GLU A 66 -11.39 8.48 -20.97
CA GLU A 66 -10.02 8.57 -20.49
C GLU A 66 -9.88 9.37 -19.18
N LEU A 67 -10.69 10.43 -19.02
CA LEU A 67 -10.70 11.25 -17.81
C LEU A 67 -11.18 10.46 -16.59
N GLU A 68 -12.21 9.63 -16.73
CA GLU A 68 -12.69 8.75 -15.65
C GLU A 68 -11.63 7.72 -15.27
N ILE A 69 -10.97 7.12 -16.25
CA ILE A 69 -9.88 6.18 -16.04
C ILE A 69 -8.73 6.86 -15.29
N ALA A 70 -8.32 8.06 -15.72
CA ALA A 70 -7.25 8.82 -15.09
C ALA A 70 -7.60 9.22 -13.65
N GLN A 71 -8.82 9.73 -13.42
CA GLN A 71 -9.33 10.08 -12.11
C GLN A 71 -9.31 8.88 -11.16
N ARG A 72 -9.83 7.74 -11.61
CA ARG A 72 -9.85 6.51 -10.83
C ARG A 72 -8.45 5.99 -10.52
N LYS A 73 -7.56 5.95 -11.50
CA LYS A 73 -6.15 5.55 -11.31
C LYS A 73 -5.43 6.39 -10.26
N SER A 74 -5.82 7.65 -10.07
CA SER A 74 -5.21 8.55 -9.09
C SER A 74 -5.71 8.33 -7.66
N LYS A 75 -6.95 7.87 -7.47
CA LYS A 75 -7.64 7.84 -6.18
C LYS A 75 -7.83 6.44 -5.57
N VAL A 76 -7.86 5.38 -6.39
CA VAL A 76 -8.12 4.02 -5.92
C VAL A 76 -6.97 3.48 -5.07
N GLN A 77 -7.32 2.90 -3.93
CA GLN A 77 -6.42 2.32 -2.95
C GLN A 77 -6.35 0.79 -3.11
N ALA A 78 -5.78 0.35 -4.23
CA ALA A 78 -5.53 -1.07 -4.47
C ALA A 78 -4.18 -1.27 -5.17
N GLY A 79 -3.55 -2.40 -4.90
CA GLY A 79 -2.25 -2.73 -5.48
C GLY A 79 -2.32 -3.09 -6.97
N ASN A 80 -3.39 -3.74 -7.42
CA ASN A 80 -3.58 -4.11 -8.81
C ASN A 80 -4.84 -3.46 -9.38
N LEU A 81 -4.66 -2.64 -10.41
CA LEU A 81 -5.76 -1.98 -11.12
C LEU A 81 -5.94 -2.61 -12.49
N TYR A 82 -7.18 -2.84 -12.88
CA TYR A 82 -7.56 -3.38 -14.18
C TYR A 82 -8.50 -2.42 -14.91
N ILE A 83 -8.21 -2.17 -16.19
CA ILE A 83 -8.98 -1.27 -17.03
C ILE A 83 -9.54 -2.05 -18.20
N ASN A 84 -10.86 -2.08 -18.32
CA ASN A 84 -11.60 -2.75 -19.40
C ASN A 84 -11.30 -4.25 -19.53
N ARG A 85 -11.00 -4.91 -18.42
CA ARG A 85 -10.79 -6.37 -18.32
C ARG A 85 -11.24 -6.89 -16.97
N GLY A 86 -11.31 -8.22 -16.83
CA GLY A 86 -11.56 -8.88 -15.54
C GLY A 86 -10.45 -8.59 -14.52
N ILE A 87 -10.81 -8.58 -13.25
CA ILE A 87 -9.91 -8.26 -12.13
C ILE A 87 -9.14 -9.47 -11.58
N THR A 88 -9.14 -10.58 -12.30
CA THR A 88 -8.46 -11.83 -11.95
C THR A 88 -7.39 -12.18 -12.97
N GLY A 89 -6.52 -13.14 -12.65
CA GLY A 89 -5.58 -13.71 -13.61
C GLY A 89 -4.33 -12.87 -13.82
N ALA A 90 -3.72 -12.39 -12.73
CA ALA A 90 -2.38 -11.79 -12.79
C ALA A 90 -1.37 -12.79 -13.36
N ILE A 91 -0.54 -12.32 -14.29
CA ILE A 91 0.47 -13.13 -14.98
C ILE A 91 1.85 -12.67 -14.53
N VAL A 92 2.68 -13.62 -14.11
CA VAL A 92 4.08 -13.37 -13.73
C VAL A 92 4.81 -12.58 -14.83
N GLN A 93 5.60 -11.61 -14.43
CA GLN A 93 6.33 -10.65 -15.29
C GLN A 93 5.46 -9.63 -16.07
N ARG A 94 4.15 -9.83 -16.16
CA ARG A 94 3.26 -8.79 -16.71
C ARG A 94 2.74 -7.87 -15.60
N GLN A 95 2.24 -8.48 -14.53
CA GLN A 95 1.62 -7.76 -13.43
C GLN A 95 2.19 -8.28 -12.10
N PRO A 96 3.24 -7.66 -11.55
CA PRO A 96 3.62 -7.92 -10.18
C PRO A 96 2.41 -7.86 -9.27
N PHE A 97 2.18 -8.92 -8.48
CA PHE A 97 0.94 -9.09 -7.74
C PHE A 97 1.11 -8.90 -6.24
N GLY A 98 0.30 -8.05 -5.67
CA GLY A 98 0.28 -7.73 -4.25
C GLY A 98 -0.62 -6.53 -3.97
N GLY A 99 -1.18 -6.46 -2.78
CA GLY A 99 -2.15 -5.45 -2.39
C GLY A 99 -1.58 -4.28 -1.60
N TRP A 100 -2.49 -3.42 -1.18
CA TRP A 100 -2.30 -2.36 -0.20
C TRP A 100 -3.15 -2.66 1.04
N LYS A 101 -3.05 -1.84 2.07
CA LYS A 101 -3.78 -2.00 3.33
C LYS A 101 -3.56 -3.40 3.93
N LYS A 102 -4.59 -4.06 4.45
CA LYS A 102 -4.51 -5.44 4.98
C LYS A 102 -4.24 -6.53 3.90
N SER A 103 -4.22 -6.16 2.62
CA SER A 103 -3.78 -7.05 1.54
C SER A 103 -2.27 -6.97 1.26
N SER A 104 -1.50 -6.49 2.22
CA SER A 104 -0.05 -6.33 2.16
C SER A 104 0.58 -6.71 3.49
N ILE A 105 1.84 -7.13 3.48
CA ILE A 105 2.64 -7.46 4.66
C ILE A 105 3.99 -6.74 4.56
N GLY A 106 4.46 -6.21 5.70
CA GLY A 106 5.75 -5.52 5.78
C GLY A 106 5.83 -4.33 4.83
N PRO A 107 6.97 -4.12 4.16
CA PRO A 107 7.15 -2.99 3.23
C PRO A 107 6.34 -3.07 1.94
N GLY A 108 5.55 -4.13 1.72
CA GLY A 108 4.58 -4.21 0.65
C GLY A 108 5.11 -4.44 -0.76
N ALA A 109 6.31 -5.00 -0.93
CA ALA A 109 6.83 -5.35 -2.24
C ALA A 109 5.99 -6.46 -2.89
N LYS A 110 5.69 -6.30 -4.19
CA LYS A 110 4.81 -7.19 -4.93
C LYS A 110 5.56 -8.43 -5.44
N ALA A 111 4.93 -9.59 -5.32
CA ALA A 111 5.44 -10.84 -5.88
C ALA A 111 5.67 -10.71 -7.39
N GLY A 112 6.84 -11.12 -7.87
CA GLY A 112 7.27 -10.95 -9.26
C GLY A 112 7.69 -9.52 -9.63
N GLY A 113 7.67 -8.59 -8.67
CA GLY A 113 8.14 -7.22 -8.86
C GLY A 113 9.64 -7.04 -8.62
N PRO A 114 10.19 -5.88 -9.04
CA PRO A 114 11.63 -5.63 -9.01
C PRO A 114 12.22 -5.54 -7.60
N ASN A 115 11.39 -5.30 -6.58
CA ASN A 115 11.84 -5.13 -5.20
C ASN A 115 11.54 -6.36 -4.31
N TYR A 116 10.89 -7.39 -4.84
CA TYR A 116 10.45 -8.55 -4.05
C TYR A 116 11.61 -9.27 -3.35
N VAL A 117 12.74 -9.41 -4.03
CA VAL A 117 13.95 -10.07 -3.48
C VAL A 117 14.50 -9.32 -2.25
N ASN A 118 14.25 -8.02 -2.12
CA ASN A 118 14.71 -7.24 -0.97
C ASN A 118 14.03 -7.67 0.34
N LEU A 119 12.85 -8.32 0.29
CA LEU A 119 12.17 -8.87 1.47
C LEU A 119 12.96 -10.01 2.15
N PHE A 120 13.87 -10.65 1.41
CA PHE A 120 14.70 -11.77 1.89
C PHE A 120 16.10 -11.33 2.32
N ARG A 121 16.36 -10.02 2.36
CA ARG A 121 17.65 -9.44 2.75
C ARG A 121 17.59 -8.86 4.13
N THR A 122 18.63 -9.10 4.91
CA THR A 122 18.88 -8.35 6.13
C THR A 122 19.70 -7.11 5.79
N CYS A 123 19.24 -5.94 6.23
CA CYS A 123 19.98 -4.70 6.08
C CYS A 123 20.68 -4.39 7.41
N THR A 124 21.98 -4.15 7.37
CA THR A 124 22.78 -3.68 8.50
C THR A 124 23.34 -2.31 8.22
N GLU A 125 23.36 -1.46 9.23
CA GLU A 125 24.03 -0.17 9.14
C GLU A 125 25.55 -0.39 9.26
N LEU A 126 26.30 0.09 8.28
CA LEU A 126 27.75 0.06 8.30
C LEU A 126 28.34 1.42 8.67
N GLU A 127 27.78 2.48 8.10
CA GLU A 127 28.21 3.85 8.28
C GLU A 127 27.00 4.78 8.31
N PRO A 128 27.06 5.91 9.05
CA PRO A 128 26.02 6.91 9.00
C PRO A 128 25.76 7.41 7.58
N VAL A 129 24.50 7.61 7.23
CA VAL A 129 24.09 8.08 5.91
C VAL A 129 24.54 9.53 5.69
N PRO A 130 25.46 9.83 4.75
CA PRO A 130 25.85 11.20 4.43
C PRO A 130 24.65 11.92 3.78
N VAL A 131 24.11 12.94 4.45
CA VAL A 131 22.87 13.62 4.06
C VAL A 131 22.94 14.19 2.63
N GLU A 132 24.04 14.82 2.25
CA GLU A 132 24.21 15.38 0.91
C GLU A 132 24.32 14.31 -0.19
N GLN A 133 24.89 13.17 0.13
CA GLN A 133 24.91 12.04 -0.80
C GLN A 133 23.51 11.45 -0.94
N ALA A 134 22.81 11.26 0.17
CA ALA A 134 21.41 10.76 0.17
C ALA A 134 20.51 11.70 -0.64
N ARG A 135 20.63 13.03 -0.46
CA ARG A 135 19.85 14.02 -1.22
C ARG A 135 20.00 13.83 -2.73
N LYS A 136 21.23 13.71 -3.21
CA LYS A 136 21.53 13.53 -4.64
C LYS A 136 21.00 12.20 -5.17
N ASP A 137 21.20 11.12 -4.41
CA ASP A 137 20.81 9.79 -4.85
C ASP A 137 19.30 9.58 -4.78
N TYR A 138 18.62 10.13 -3.77
CA TYR A 138 17.15 10.07 -3.67
C TYR A 138 16.50 10.83 -4.83
N GLN A 139 16.94 12.06 -5.11
CA GLN A 139 16.42 12.82 -6.24
C GLN A 139 16.65 12.09 -7.57
N LYS A 140 17.86 11.59 -7.79
CA LYS A 140 18.20 10.82 -8.99
C LYS A 140 17.30 9.57 -9.13
N ALA A 141 17.13 8.82 -8.05
CA ALA A 141 16.29 7.61 -8.04
C ALA A 141 14.83 7.95 -8.30
N TRP A 142 14.33 9.04 -7.70
CA TRP A 142 12.97 9.53 -7.93
C TRP A 142 12.74 9.86 -9.40
N ASP A 143 13.57 10.71 -9.98
CA ASP A 143 13.41 11.20 -11.35
C ASP A 143 13.55 10.09 -12.39
N SER A 144 14.50 9.16 -12.18
CA SER A 144 14.80 8.11 -13.16
C SER A 144 13.99 6.82 -13.00
N HIS A 145 13.34 6.62 -11.83
CA HIS A 145 12.69 5.35 -11.56
C HIS A 145 11.34 5.46 -10.86
N PHE A 146 11.24 6.15 -9.71
CA PHE A 146 10.01 6.11 -8.90
C PHE A 146 8.89 6.96 -9.47
N ASN A 147 9.20 8.07 -10.12
CA ASN A 147 8.23 8.98 -10.73
C ASN A 147 7.81 8.58 -12.16
N THR A 148 8.18 7.38 -12.60
CA THR A 148 7.87 6.87 -13.93
C THR A 148 7.09 5.57 -13.85
N GLY A 149 6.27 5.30 -14.88
CA GLY A 149 5.65 4.00 -15.10
C GLY A 149 6.55 3.10 -15.93
N HIS A 150 6.63 1.83 -15.57
CA HIS A 150 7.46 0.84 -16.25
C HIS A 150 6.58 -0.23 -16.87
N ASP A 151 6.62 -0.37 -18.20
CA ASP A 151 5.99 -1.50 -18.91
C ASP A 151 7.09 -2.44 -19.44
N PRO A 152 7.45 -3.49 -18.69
CA PRO A 152 8.49 -4.43 -19.12
C PRO A 152 8.03 -5.35 -20.25
N THR A 153 6.75 -5.37 -20.58
CA THR A 153 6.18 -6.30 -21.56
C THR A 153 6.15 -5.73 -22.98
N GLY A 154 5.91 -4.43 -23.12
CA GLY A 154 5.82 -3.74 -24.41
C GLY A 154 4.82 -4.36 -25.39
N LEU A 155 3.70 -4.91 -24.89
CA LEU A 155 2.70 -5.59 -25.73
C LEU A 155 1.88 -4.57 -26.53
N ARG A 156 1.55 -4.90 -27.79
CA ARG A 156 0.79 -4.00 -28.67
C ARG A 156 -0.70 -3.89 -28.31
N CYS A 157 -1.26 -4.92 -27.65
CA CYS A 157 -2.69 -5.02 -27.39
C CYS A 157 -3.07 -4.65 -25.94
N GLU A 158 -2.11 -4.49 -25.06
CA GLU A 158 -2.33 -4.13 -23.66
C GLU A 158 -1.10 -3.40 -23.08
N SER A 159 -1.31 -2.60 -22.05
CA SER A 159 -0.26 -1.99 -21.26
C SER A 159 -0.22 -2.66 -19.88
N ASN A 160 0.97 -3.00 -19.38
CA ASN A 160 1.19 -3.60 -18.07
C ASN A 160 2.15 -2.69 -17.28
N ILE A 161 1.60 -1.61 -16.73
CA ILE A 161 2.40 -0.56 -16.12
C ILE A 161 2.62 -0.86 -14.64
N PHE A 162 3.86 -1.08 -14.25
CA PHE A 162 4.28 -1.06 -12.87
C PHE A 162 4.72 0.34 -12.47
N ARG A 163 4.20 0.86 -11.37
CA ARG A 163 4.49 2.22 -10.90
C ARG A 163 4.56 2.30 -9.38
N TYR A 164 5.10 3.41 -8.89
CA TYR A 164 5.13 3.73 -7.48
C TYR A 164 4.18 4.87 -7.16
N ARG A 165 3.60 4.83 -5.97
CA ARG A 165 2.75 5.88 -5.43
C ARG A 165 3.27 6.27 -4.05
N PRO A 166 3.35 7.56 -3.70
CA PRO A 166 3.66 7.97 -2.34
C PRO A 166 2.75 7.24 -1.35
N SER A 167 3.28 6.80 -0.22
CA SER A 167 2.43 6.32 0.87
C SER A 167 1.66 7.49 1.50
N HIS A 168 0.55 7.22 2.17
CA HIS A 168 -0.26 8.28 2.80
C HIS A 168 0.47 8.93 3.98
N GLY A 169 1.41 8.23 4.58
CA GLY A 169 2.27 8.74 5.64
C GLY A 169 3.09 7.63 6.27
N VAL A 170 4.26 8.00 6.78
CA VAL A 170 5.19 7.14 7.49
C VAL A 170 5.50 7.78 8.84
N ILE A 171 5.08 7.15 9.94
CA ILE A 171 5.40 7.61 11.29
C ILE A 171 6.81 7.15 11.62
N LEU A 172 7.74 8.08 11.85
CA LEU A 172 9.07 7.74 12.34
C LEU A 172 9.05 7.72 13.87
N ARG A 173 9.21 6.53 14.46
CA ARG A 173 9.30 6.31 15.92
C ARG A 173 10.74 6.06 16.30
N LEU A 174 11.31 6.96 17.10
CA LEU A 174 12.68 6.90 17.59
C LEU A 174 12.71 6.89 19.11
N ALA A 175 13.78 6.38 19.71
CA ALA A 175 13.99 6.45 21.17
C ALA A 175 14.06 7.91 21.67
N GLY A 176 14.71 8.78 20.92
CA GLY A 176 14.85 10.21 21.18
C GLY A 176 15.27 10.91 19.90
N LYS A 177 15.63 12.21 20.00
CA LYS A 177 16.13 12.97 18.86
C LYS A 177 17.41 12.34 18.33
N ASP A 178 17.40 12.03 17.05
CA ASP A 178 18.51 11.44 16.32
C ASP A 178 18.58 11.98 14.90
N GLU A 179 19.39 13.02 14.70
CA GLU A 179 19.57 13.67 13.39
C GLU A 179 20.09 12.72 12.31
N ARG A 180 20.80 11.66 12.68
CA ARG A 180 21.32 10.67 11.72
C ARG A 180 20.20 9.88 11.05
N SER A 181 19.12 9.62 11.79
CA SER A 181 17.93 8.94 11.27
C SER A 181 16.88 9.93 10.75
N GLU A 182 16.70 11.08 11.45
CA GLU A 182 15.67 12.06 11.08
C GLU A 182 15.97 12.76 9.75
N ASN A 183 17.23 13.16 9.50
CA ASN A 183 17.56 13.91 8.29
C ASN A 183 17.37 13.10 7.01
N PRO A 184 17.84 11.83 6.89
CA PRO A 184 17.53 11.01 5.73
C PRO A 184 16.04 10.71 5.58
N ALA A 185 15.32 10.51 6.70
CA ALA A 185 13.88 10.28 6.67
C ALA A 185 13.11 11.50 6.14
N ARG A 186 13.47 12.71 6.58
CA ARG A 186 12.89 13.96 6.06
C ARG A 186 13.14 14.12 4.57
N LEU A 187 14.37 13.88 4.12
CA LEU A 187 14.72 13.91 2.70
C LEU A 187 13.89 12.92 1.88
N ALA A 188 13.71 11.70 2.38
CA ALA A 188 12.91 10.70 1.68
C ALA A 188 11.42 11.09 1.61
N GLY A 189 10.88 11.60 2.72
CA GLY A 189 9.51 12.14 2.77
C GLY A 189 9.31 13.31 1.81
N GLU A 190 10.23 14.27 1.80
CA GLU A 190 10.22 15.42 0.89
C GLU A 190 10.31 15.00 -0.58
N THR A 191 11.25 14.09 -0.89
CA THR A 191 11.47 13.59 -2.26
C THR A 191 10.23 12.86 -2.80
N THR A 192 9.58 12.06 -1.97
CA THR A 192 8.41 11.27 -2.39
C THR A 192 7.08 12.01 -2.23
N GLY A 193 7.05 13.10 -1.50
CA GLY A 193 5.81 13.77 -1.09
C GLY A 193 5.04 13.01 0.00
N THR A 194 5.71 12.13 0.75
CA THR A 194 5.11 11.33 1.83
C THR A 194 5.16 12.07 3.16
N PRO A 195 4.02 12.30 3.84
CA PRO A 195 4.00 12.91 5.16
C PRO A 195 4.79 12.10 6.19
N LEU A 196 5.56 12.81 7.03
CA LEU A 196 6.44 12.22 8.04
C LEU A 196 6.15 12.78 9.44
N PRO A 197 5.18 12.25 10.20
CA PRO A 197 5.08 12.52 11.62
C PRO A 197 6.24 11.90 12.40
N LEU A 198 6.98 12.75 13.14
CA LEU A 198 8.03 12.29 14.07
C LEU A 198 7.42 12.02 15.45
N ARG A 199 7.87 10.95 16.09
CA ARG A 199 7.48 10.56 17.45
C ARG A 199 8.70 10.02 18.21
N HIS A 200 8.91 10.51 19.41
CA HIS A 200 10.03 10.11 20.25
C HIS A 200 9.55 9.41 21.52
N ALA A 201 10.14 8.27 21.84
CA ALA A 201 9.81 7.53 23.06
C ALA A 201 10.25 8.30 24.33
N SER A 202 11.20 9.22 24.21
CA SER A 202 11.57 10.14 25.30
C SER A 202 10.49 11.19 25.63
N GLU A 203 9.52 11.40 24.73
CA GLU A 203 8.44 12.41 24.87
C GLU A 203 7.06 11.76 25.11
N GLU A 204 6.88 10.52 24.70
CA GLU A 204 5.61 9.79 24.75
C GLU A 204 5.89 8.30 24.98
N SER A 205 5.29 7.69 26.01
CA SER A 205 5.46 6.27 26.30
C SER A 205 4.98 5.37 25.14
N ASP A 206 5.40 4.11 25.12
CA ASP A 206 4.94 3.18 24.09
C ASP A 206 3.46 2.83 24.25
N GLU A 207 2.94 2.80 25.49
CA GLU A 207 1.52 2.62 25.79
C GLU A 207 0.67 3.80 25.28
N ASP A 208 1.11 5.04 25.53
CA ASP A 208 0.40 6.24 25.05
C ASP A 208 0.44 6.33 23.53
N PHE A 209 1.57 5.99 22.92
CA PHE A 209 1.72 5.95 21.47
C PHE A 209 0.82 4.86 20.87
N ALA A 210 0.81 3.65 21.42
CA ALA A 210 -0.05 2.54 21.00
C ALA A 210 -1.54 2.92 21.05
N ALA A 211 -1.98 3.55 22.14
CA ALA A 211 -3.37 4.00 22.29
C ALA A 211 -3.81 5.01 21.20
N ARG A 212 -2.87 5.70 20.55
CA ARG A 212 -3.14 6.68 19.48
C ARG A 212 -3.11 6.09 18.08
N LEU A 213 -2.58 4.88 17.89
CA LEU A 213 -2.42 4.27 16.57
C LEU A 213 -3.72 4.16 15.78
N PRO A 214 -4.89 3.81 16.35
CA PRO A 214 -6.14 3.80 15.60
C PRO A 214 -6.51 5.14 14.96
N ARG A 215 -6.12 6.24 15.59
CA ARG A 215 -6.30 7.59 15.03
C ARG A 215 -5.25 7.92 13.97
N LEU A 216 -4.00 7.56 14.24
CA LEU A 216 -2.87 7.84 13.35
C LEU A 216 -2.94 7.02 12.05
N ALA A 217 -3.48 5.81 12.09
CA ALA A 217 -3.69 4.94 10.93
C ALA A 217 -4.62 5.55 9.85
N LYS A 218 -5.45 6.53 10.21
CA LYS A 218 -6.32 7.22 9.23
C LYS A 218 -5.54 8.01 8.18
N SER A 219 -4.32 8.42 8.49
CA SER A 219 -3.46 9.24 7.63
C SER A 219 -2.04 8.68 7.46
N ASN A 220 -1.77 7.50 7.98
CA ASN A 220 -0.47 6.86 7.88
C ASN A 220 -0.64 5.38 7.55
N GLU A 221 0.37 4.77 6.93
CA GLU A 221 0.38 3.37 6.52
C GLU A 221 1.50 2.56 7.17
N PHE A 222 2.57 3.24 7.55
CA PHE A 222 3.75 2.60 8.11
C PHE A 222 4.19 3.26 9.40
N ILE A 223 4.71 2.43 10.31
CA ILE A 223 5.56 2.85 11.41
C ILE A 223 6.98 2.46 11.04
N ARG A 224 7.90 3.41 11.07
CA ARG A 224 9.31 3.18 10.85
C ARG A 224 10.10 3.33 12.13
N THR A 225 10.86 2.31 12.46
CA THR A 225 11.93 2.32 13.46
C THR A 225 13.27 2.10 12.76
N VAL A 226 14.39 2.35 13.41
CA VAL A 226 15.71 2.21 12.77
C VAL A 226 16.67 1.30 13.54
N ASN A 227 16.35 0.94 14.77
CA ASN A 227 17.21 0.14 15.65
C ASN A 227 16.49 -1.13 16.16
N GLY A 228 15.74 -1.77 15.30
CA GLY A 228 14.96 -2.95 15.60
C GLY A 228 13.45 -2.69 15.63
N PRO A 229 12.67 -3.75 15.92
CA PRO A 229 11.20 -3.65 15.96
C PRO A 229 10.76 -2.72 17.10
N PRO A 230 9.55 -2.13 17.01
CA PRO A 230 8.93 -1.43 18.12
C PRO A 230 8.65 -2.38 19.29
N ALA A 231 8.33 -1.82 20.47
CA ALA A 231 7.87 -2.61 21.62
C ALA A 231 6.61 -3.43 21.30
N ASP A 232 6.41 -4.56 21.97
CA ASP A 232 5.30 -5.49 21.69
C ASP A 232 3.93 -4.81 21.73
N VAL A 233 3.69 -3.93 22.70
CA VAL A 233 2.43 -3.16 22.80
C VAL A 233 2.17 -2.29 21.57
N VAL A 234 3.23 -1.76 20.96
CA VAL A 234 3.13 -0.97 19.72
C VAL A 234 2.90 -1.89 18.52
N LEU A 235 3.55 -3.07 18.48
CA LEU A 235 3.34 -4.06 17.42
C LEU A 235 1.90 -4.56 17.40
N GLU A 236 1.35 -4.95 18.55
CA GLU A 236 -0.03 -5.41 18.68
C GLU A 236 -1.02 -4.32 18.23
N ALA A 237 -0.88 -3.12 18.75
CA ALA A 237 -1.75 -2.00 18.38
C ALA A 237 -1.61 -1.58 16.91
N SER A 238 -0.41 -1.70 16.31
CA SER A 238 -0.21 -1.43 14.88
C SER A 238 -0.90 -2.46 14.01
N TYR A 239 -0.83 -3.73 14.38
CA TYR A 239 -1.54 -4.80 13.67
C TYR A 239 -3.06 -4.59 13.71
N GLU A 240 -3.62 -4.29 14.87
CA GLU A 240 -5.05 -3.99 15.03
C GLU A 240 -5.48 -2.77 14.20
N ALA A 241 -4.64 -1.72 14.20
CA ALA A 241 -4.89 -0.50 13.43
C ALA A 241 -4.64 -0.65 11.92
N GLY A 242 -4.10 -1.78 11.46
CA GLY A 242 -3.78 -2.02 10.05
C GLY A 242 -2.55 -1.24 9.56
N LEU A 243 -1.65 -0.86 10.48
CA LEU A 243 -0.36 -0.24 10.16
C LEU A 243 0.71 -1.31 10.02
N ASN A 244 1.46 -1.25 8.94
CA ASN A 244 2.67 -2.06 8.79
C ASN A 244 3.88 -1.35 9.45
N TRP A 245 4.91 -2.11 9.83
CA TRP A 245 6.12 -1.54 10.40
C TRP A 245 7.37 -1.93 9.60
N ILE A 246 8.38 -1.08 9.64
CA ILE A 246 9.66 -1.22 8.95
C ILE A 246 10.75 -0.85 9.95
N ASP A 247 11.66 -1.78 10.24
CA ASP A 247 12.78 -1.62 11.18
C ASP A 247 14.15 -1.51 10.49
N ALA A 248 14.17 -1.53 9.17
CA ALA A 248 15.41 -1.45 8.42
C ALA A 248 16.13 -0.11 8.64
N PRO A 249 17.46 -0.11 8.75
CA PRO A 249 18.25 1.12 8.92
C PRO A 249 18.07 2.06 7.71
N MET A 250 18.38 3.35 7.90
CA MET A 250 18.37 4.32 6.81
C MET A 250 19.43 3.96 5.78
N SER A 251 19.15 4.22 4.51
CA SER A 251 20.06 3.95 3.40
C SER A 251 20.33 5.22 2.60
N ALA A 252 21.60 5.44 2.20
CA ALA A 252 21.96 6.49 1.26
C ALA A 252 21.52 6.17 -0.17
N SER A 253 21.20 4.90 -0.47
CA SER A 253 20.71 4.51 -1.79
C SER A 253 19.23 4.85 -1.95
N GLY A 254 18.91 5.77 -2.84
CA GLY A 254 17.52 6.12 -3.18
C GLY A 254 16.73 4.93 -3.73
N ARG A 255 17.38 4.06 -4.51
CA ARG A 255 16.75 2.84 -5.04
C ARG A 255 16.27 1.88 -3.95
N LEU A 256 16.91 1.88 -2.80
CA LEU A 256 16.53 1.07 -1.66
C LEU A 256 15.62 1.86 -0.70
N GLU A 257 16.04 3.08 -0.34
CA GLU A 257 15.33 3.86 0.68
C GLU A 257 13.91 4.24 0.24
N LEU A 258 13.73 4.74 -1.00
CA LEU A 258 12.43 5.22 -1.45
C LEU A 258 11.36 4.10 -1.61
N THR A 259 11.76 2.83 -1.69
CA THR A 259 10.80 1.72 -1.65
C THR A 259 10.01 1.66 -0.33
N ARG A 260 10.55 2.23 0.74
CA ARG A 260 9.97 2.26 2.08
C ARG A 260 9.05 3.45 2.32
N TRP A 261 8.95 4.34 1.32
CA TRP A 261 8.16 5.57 1.32
C TRP A 261 7.09 5.58 0.24
N THR A 262 7.09 4.54 -0.57
CA THR A 262 6.18 4.41 -1.70
C THR A 262 5.46 3.06 -1.65
N ARG A 263 4.35 2.99 -2.36
CA ARG A 263 3.58 1.77 -2.59
C ARG A 263 3.70 1.36 -4.04
N GLU A 264 3.90 0.08 -4.27
CA GLU A 264 3.91 -0.51 -5.60
C GLU A 264 2.49 -0.70 -6.13
N GLN A 265 2.27 -0.36 -7.39
CA GLN A 265 0.99 -0.52 -8.05
C GLN A 265 1.17 -1.03 -9.47
N SER A 266 0.41 -2.05 -9.85
CA SER A 266 0.31 -2.55 -11.23
C SER A 266 -1.00 -2.06 -11.86
N VAL A 267 -0.93 -1.58 -13.11
CA VAL A 267 -2.09 -1.04 -13.85
C VAL A 267 -2.15 -1.65 -15.24
#